data_acc58338bc89a59948a5184da6a04f51
#
_entry.id   acc58338bc89a59948a5184da6a04f51
#
_cell.length_a   1.000
_cell.length_b   1.000
_cell.length_c   1.000
_cell.angle_alpha   90.00
_cell.angle_beta   90.00
_cell.angle_gamma   90.00
#
_symmetry.space_group_name_H-M   'P 1'
#
loop_
_entity.id
_entity.type
_entity.pdbx_description
1 polymer ?
#
loop_
_entity_poly.entity_id
_entity_poly.type
_entity_poly.pdbx_seq_one_letter_code
_entity_poly.pdbx_strand_id
1 'polypeptide(L)'
;MEDSGYMARAAFIMDKIMHKIGLHGKSFIPLVMGFGCNVPAIMATRTIESRSSRLITILINPFISCSARIPIYILLVGTFFPQYASLVFIGLYLFGIIVAVITAKLMRRFFFKVDETPFVMELPPYRMPTAKATFRHMWNKAEQYLRKMGGVILVASVIVWFLSYYPRPKASYERELTPHEQMEQQSNSYLGKIGQAVTPLVEPLGFNWKVTTSLLSGTAAKELVVSTLGVLYSESDADETISLSQKISQPNPVTGIPDFTPLVALSFMVFVLLYFPCIASVIAVAKEAGSWKWGAFTVLYNCLLYTSPSPRDT
;
A
#
# COMPACT_ATOMS: atom_id res chain seq x y z
N MET A 1 -15.95 -15.41 12.82
CA MET A 1 -16.97 -14.55 12.21
C MET A 1 -17.54 -15.15 10.92
N GLU A 2 -16.74 -15.75 10.05
CA GLU A 2 -17.20 -16.44 8.84
C GLU A 2 -18.12 -17.62 9.20
N ASP A 3 -17.68 -18.49 10.11
CA ASP A 3 -18.40 -19.70 10.53
C ASP A 3 -19.67 -19.44 11.38
N SER A 4 -19.83 -18.22 11.92
CA SER A 4 -21.00 -17.85 12.74
C SER A 4 -22.21 -17.42 11.91
N GLY A 5 -22.07 -17.24 10.58
CA GLY A 5 -23.11 -16.68 9.70
C GLY A 5 -23.28 -15.15 9.81
N TYR A 6 -22.46 -14.48 10.63
CA TYR A 6 -22.52 -13.02 10.80
C TYR A 6 -22.10 -12.27 9.53
N MET A 7 -21.03 -12.74 8.86
CA MET A 7 -20.50 -12.09 7.66
C MET A 7 -21.48 -12.15 6.48
N ALA A 8 -22.26 -13.21 6.36
CA ALA A 8 -23.31 -13.33 5.36
C ALA A 8 -24.39 -12.27 5.54
N ARG A 9 -24.82 -12.03 6.78
CA ARG A 9 -25.80 -11.00 7.11
C ARG A 9 -25.25 -9.58 6.94
N ALA A 10 -24.00 -9.35 7.34
CA ALA A 10 -23.34 -8.07 7.08
C ALA A 10 -23.26 -7.78 5.56
N ALA A 11 -22.92 -8.76 4.75
CA ALA A 11 -22.94 -8.64 3.29
C ALA A 11 -24.34 -8.35 2.74
N PHE A 12 -25.39 -8.97 3.31
CA PHE A 12 -26.78 -8.72 2.93
C PHE A 12 -27.23 -7.30 3.27
N ILE A 13 -26.93 -6.79 4.46
CA ILE A 13 -27.25 -5.42 4.87
C ILE A 13 -26.53 -4.41 3.97
N MET A 14 -25.29 -4.67 3.64
CA MET A 14 -24.47 -3.79 2.82
C MET A 14 -24.77 -3.90 1.31
N ASP A 15 -25.55 -4.90 0.89
CA ASP A 15 -25.83 -5.16 -0.52
C ASP A 15 -26.49 -3.94 -1.20
N LYS A 16 -27.44 -3.29 -0.54
CA LYS A 16 -28.09 -2.08 -1.06
C LYS A 16 -27.11 -0.95 -1.34
N ILE A 17 -26.08 -0.79 -0.50
CA ILE A 17 -25.04 0.24 -0.65
C ILE A 17 -24.09 -0.18 -1.76
N MET A 18 -23.66 -1.44 -1.77
CA MET A 18 -22.75 -1.99 -2.78
C MET A 18 -23.34 -1.94 -4.18
N HIS A 19 -24.63 -2.22 -4.33
CA HIS A 19 -25.34 -2.10 -5.62
C HIS A 19 -25.35 -0.66 -6.16
N LYS A 20 -25.51 0.36 -5.29
CA LYS A 20 -25.42 1.78 -5.72
C LYS A 20 -24.03 2.13 -6.27
N ILE A 21 -22.99 1.45 -5.82
CA ILE A 21 -21.61 1.62 -6.30
C ILE A 21 -21.35 0.76 -7.55
N GLY A 22 -22.27 -0.19 -7.81
CA GLY A 22 -22.14 -1.12 -8.92
C GLY A 22 -21.40 -2.40 -8.55
N LEU A 23 -21.33 -2.76 -7.28
CA LEU A 23 -20.69 -3.97 -6.78
C LEU A 23 -21.73 -4.93 -6.18
N HIS A 24 -21.36 -6.19 -6.04
CA HIS A 24 -22.18 -7.18 -5.36
C HIS A 24 -21.98 -7.07 -3.83
N GLY A 25 -23.00 -7.36 -3.03
CA GLY A 25 -22.92 -7.27 -1.55
C GLY A 25 -21.76 -8.05 -0.92
N LYS A 26 -21.43 -9.21 -1.48
CA LYS A 26 -20.26 -10.01 -1.05
C LYS A 26 -18.93 -9.28 -1.23
N SER A 27 -18.85 -8.22 -2.05
CA SER A 27 -17.63 -7.40 -2.22
C SER A 27 -17.27 -6.61 -0.97
N PHE A 28 -18.22 -6.39 -0.06
CA PHE A 28 -18.00 -5.69 1.19
C PHE A 28 -16.93 -6.38 2.04
N ILE A 29 -16.95 -7.72 2.13
CA ILE A 29 -16.02 -8.50 2.95
C ILE A 29 -14.56 -8.31 2.51
N PRO A 30 -14.18 -8.52 1.23
CA PRO A 30 -12.83 -8.21 0.74
C PRO A 30 -12.41 -6.75 0.99
N LEU A 31 -13.31 -5.78 0.80
CA LEU A 31 -12.96 -4.37 1.02
C LEU A 31 -12.64 -4.07 2.49
N VAL A 32 -13.40 -4.62 3.43
CA VAL A 32 -13.08 -4.49 4.87
C VAL A 32 -11.76 -5.17 5.22
N MET A 33 -11.51 -6.36 4.67
CA MET A 33 -10.22 -7.05 4.86
C MET A 33 -9.04 -6.25 4.29
N GLY A 34 -9.27 -5.42 3.28
CA GLY A 34 -8.27 -4.54 2.67
C GLY A 34 -7.65 -3.53 3.65
N PHE A 35 -8.37 -3.11 4.68
CA PHE A 35 -7.80 -2.26 5.75
C PHE A 35 -6.69 -2.96 6.54
N GLY A 36 -6.73 -4.28 6.65
CA GLY A 36 -5.64 -5.06 7.22
C GLY A 36 -4.52 -5.28 6.19
N CYS A 37 -4.79 -6.07 5.16
CA CYS A 37 -3.83 -6.37 4.09
C CYS A 37 -4.56 -6.64 2.77
N ASN A 38 -4.12 -6.00 1.69
CA ASN A 38 -4.73 -6.15 0.38
C ASN A 38 -4.58 -7.56 -0.20
N VAL A 39 -3.53 -8.31 0.14
CA VAL A 39 -3.29 -9.66 -0.41
C VAL A 39 -4.37 -10.66 0.01
N PRO A 40 -4.64 -10.89 1.32
CA PRO A 40 -5.73 -11.76 1.73
C PRO A 40 -7.11 -11.22 1.30
N ALA A 41 -7.27 -9.90 1.22
CA ALA A 41 -8.48 -9.27 0.71
C ALA A 41 -8.76 -9.64 -0.75
N ILE A 42 -7.74 -9.57 -1.62
CA ILE A 42 -7.83 -10.00 -3.02
C ILE A 42 -8.14 -11.50 -3.10
N MET A 43 -7.50 -12.33 -2.27
CA MET A 43 -7.80 -13.76 -2.21
C MET A 43 -9.23 -14.07 -1.76
N ALA A 44 -9.80 -13.25 -0.87
CA ALA A 44 -11.17 -13.40 -0.40
C ALA A 44 -12.22 -13.12 -1.49
N THR A 45 -11.85 -12.43 -2.57
CA THR A 45 -12.77 -12.16 -3.69
C THR A 45 -13.26 -13.42 -4.41
N ARG A 46 -12.68 -14.59 -4.13
CA ARG A 46 -13.14 -15.88 -4.64
C ARG A 46 -14.57 -16.22 -4.24
N THR A 47 -15.05 -15.65 -3.15
CA THR A 47 -16.44 -15.84 -2.69
C THR A 47 -17.47 -15.10 -3.55
N ILE A 48 -17.02 -14.23 -4.46
CA ILE A 48 -17.87 -13.44 -5.36
C ILE A 48 -18.11 -14.27 -6.63
N GLU A 49 -19.36 -14.58 -6.92
CA GLU A 49 -19.79 -15.43 -8.03
C GLU A 49 -19.67 -14.69 -9.38
N SER A 50 -20.12 -13.44 -9.43
CA SER A 50 -20.04 -12.62 -10.63
C SER A 50 -18.58 -12.26 -10.97
N ARG A 51 -18.12 -12.70 -12.15
CA ARG A 51 -16.75 -12.42 -12.63
C ARG A 51 -16.46 -10.93 -12.74
N SER A 52 -17.43 -10.16 -13.23
CA SER A 52 -17.31 -8.71 -13.39
C SER A 52 -17.15 -8.02 -12.04
N SER A 53 -18.03 -8.30 -11.06
CA SER A 53 -17.94 -7.76 -9.71
C SER A 53 -16.67 -8.20 -8.98
N ARG A 54 -16.23 -9.44 -9.19
CA ARG A 54 -14.99 -9.96 -8.63
C ARG A 54 -13.78 -9.20 -9.16
N LEU A 55 -13.66 -9.00 -10.49
CA LEU A 55 -12.55 -8.27 -11.10
C LEU A 55 -12.53 -6.79 -10.64
N ILE A 56 -13.67 -6.12 -10.61
CA ILE A 56 -13.75 -4.74 -10.12
C ILE A 56 -13.28 -4.69 -8.66
N THR A 57 -13.75 -5.60 -7.79
CA THR A 57 -13.36 -5.64 -6.38
C THR A 57 -11.85 -5.88 -6.21
N ILE A 58 -11.25 -6.75 -7.02
CA ILE A 58 -9.80 -6.97 -7.04
C ILE A 58 -9.06 -5.68 -7.40
N LEU A 59 -9.53 -4.98 -8.43
CA LEU A 59 -8.85 -3.80 -8.98
C LEU A 59 -8.96 -2.56 -8.08
N ILE A 60 -10.03 -2.40 -7.32
CA ILE A 60 -10.20 -1.25 -6.42
C ILE A 60 -9.58 -1.47 -5.03
N ASN A 61 -9.27 -2.72 -4.67
CA ASN A 61 -8.74 -3.04 -3.35
C ASN A 61 -7.43 -2.31 -3.02
N PRO A 62 -6.49 -2.06 -3.95
CA PRO A 62 -5.27 -1.30 -3.68
C PRO A 62 -5.49 0.14 -3.18
N PHE A 63 -6.65 0.74 -3.42
CA PHE A 63 -6.99 2.09 -2.89
C PHE A 63 -7.40 2.07 -1.43
N ILE A 64 -7.79 0.90 -0.91
CA ILE A 64 -8.05 0.75 0.52
C ILE A 64 -6.71 0.81 1.26
N SER A 65 -6.64 1.70 2.25
CA SER A 65 -5.43 1.93 3.02
C SER A 65 -5.15 0.74 3.94
N CYS A 66 -4.12 -0.04 3.62
CA CYS A 66 -3.73 -1.20 4.42
C CYS A 66 -2.89 -0.78 5.65
N SER A 67 -2.78 -1.67 6.64
CA SER A 67 -2.02 -1.43 7.88
C SER A 67 -0.54 -1.08 7.65
N ALA A 68 0.07 -1.55 6.56
CA ALA A 68 1.45 -1.25 6.20
C ALA A 68 1.73 0.24 5.87
N ARG A 69 0.67 1.03 5.60
CA ARG A 69 0.78 2.48 5.39
C ARG A 69 0.69 3.29 6.68
N ILE A 70 0.16 2.69 7.75
CA ILE A 70 -0.06 3.38 9.03
C ILE A 70 1.22 4.00 9.60
N PRO A 71 2.40 3.32 9.63
CA PRO A 71 3.62 3.91 10.16
C PRO A 71 4.03 5.21 9.43
N ILE A 72 3.84 5.26 8.10
CA ILE A 72 4.14 6.46 7.30
C ILE A 72 3.20 7.60 7.69
N TYR A 73 1.91 7.30 7.84
CA TYR A 73 0.91 8.31 8.22
C TYR A 73 1.16 8.82 9.63
N ILE A 74 1.46 7.94 10.60
CA ILE A 74 1.76 8.34 11.98
C ILE A 74 2.98 9.24 12.01
N LEU A 75 4.05 8.90 11.29
CA LEU A 75 5.27 9.68 11.22
C LEU A 75 4.99 11.10 10.69
N LEU A 76 4.35 11.22 9.53
CA LEU A 76 4.16 12.51 8.87
C LEU A 76 3.07 13.35 9.52
N VAL A 77 1.96 12.74 9.91
CA VAL A 77 0.87 13.45 10.61
C VAL A 77 1.33 13.92 11.98
N GLY A 78 2.06 13.09 12.72
CA GLY A 78 2.63 13.47 14.02
C GLY A 78 3.64 14.60 13.94
N THR A 79 4.42 14.66 12.83
CA THR A 79 5.43 15.71 12.63
C THR A 79 4.83 17.03 12.16
N PHE A 80 3.95 17.01 11.15
CA PHE A 80 3.50 18.22 10.47
C PHE A 80 2.09 18.68 10.87
N PHE A 81 1.25 17.79 11.40
CA PHE A 81 -0.15 18.08 11.74
C PHE A 81 -0.55 17.62 13.15
N PRO A 82 0.23 17.91 14.23
CA PRO A 82 -0.06 17.37 15.55
C PRO A 82 -1.43 17.81 16.09
N GLN A 83 -1.87 19.03 15.79
CA GLN A 83 -3.15 19.58 16.26
C GLN A 83 -4.36 19.00 15.52
N TYR A 84 -4.19 18.59 14.24
CA TYR A 84 -5.25 18.09 13.37
C TYR A 84 -5.04 16.60 13.00
N ALA A 85 -4.26 15.86 13.78
CA ALA A 85 -3.84 14.50 13.46
C ALA A 85 -5.02 13.59 13.13
N SER A 86 -6.05 13.58 13.96
CA SER A 86 -7.24 12.74 13.76
C SER A 86 -8.00 13.10 12.47
N LEU A 87 -8.11 14.40 12.17
CA LEU A 87 -8.84 14.88 11.00
C LEU A 87 -8.11 14.52 9.71
N VAL A 88 -6.79 14.68 9.66
CA VAL A 88 -5.96 14.32 8.50
C VAL A 88 -6.00 12.80 8.29
N PHE A 89 -5.93 12.03 9.37
CA PHE A 89 -5.99 10.56 9.31
C PHE A 89 -7.32 10.08 8.73
N ILE A 90 -8.44 10.56 9.27
CA ILE A 90 -9.79 10.23 8.78
C ILE A 90 -9.95 10.71 7.33
N GLY A 91 -9.45 11.90 7.01
CA GLY A 91 -9.49 12.46 5.66
C GLY A 91 -8.79 11.57 4.63
N LEU A 92 -7.59 11.03 4.94
CA LEU A 92 -6.86 10.12 4.06
C LEU A 92 -7.62 8.80 3.83
N TYR A 93 -8.24 8.24 4.88
CA TYR A 93 -9.04 7.02 4.75
C TYR A 93 -10.30 7.26 3.90
N LEU A 94 -11.02 8.36 4.16
CA LEU A 94 -12.20 8.75 3.36
C LEU A 94 -11.83 9.01 1.90
N PHE A 95 -10.71 9.69 1.66
CA PHE A 95 -10.21 9.94 0.32
C PHE A 95 -9.95 8.63 -0.43
N GLY A 96 -9.29 7.65 0.21
CA GLY A 96 -9.07 6.32 -0.37
C GLY A 96 -10.38 5.60 -0.74
N ILE A 97 -11.38 5.65 0.14
CA ILE A 97 -12.71 5.07 -0.12
C ILE A 97 -13.40 5.79 -1.28
N ILE A 98 -13.35 7.11 -1.33
CA ILE A 98 -13.95 7.90 -2.43
C ILE A 98 -13.31 7.53 -3.77
N VAL A 99 -11.97 7.46 -3.84
CA VAL A 99 -11.25 7.06 -5.04
C VAL A 99 -11.64 5.64 -5.45
N ALA A 100 -11.73 4.70 -4.51
CA ALA A 100 -12.17 3.33 -4.77
C ALA A 100 -13.58 3.28 -5.37
N VAL A 101 -14.52 4.07 -4.82
CA VAL A 101 -15.90 4.15 -5.32
C VAL A 101 -15.97 4.78 -6.72
N ILE A 102 -15.23 5.85 -6.96
CA ILE A 102 -15.16 6.50 -8.28
C ILE A 102 -14.60 5.52 -9.31
N THR A 103 -13.49 4.87 -8.98
CA THR A 103 -12.84 3.89 -9.85
C THR A 103 -13.75 2.69 -10.13
N ALA A 104 -14.47 2.20 -9.12
CA ALA A 104 -15.45 1.11 -9.31
C ALA A 104 -16.55 1.50 -10.31
N LYS A 105 -17.14 2.70 -10.15
CA LYS A 105 -18.16 3.21 -11.08
C LYS A 105 -17.63 3.40 -12.49
N LEU A 106 -16.40 3.93 -12.61
CA LEU A 106 -15.76 4.16 -13.90
C LEU A 106 -15.49 2.83 -14.61
N MET A 107 -14.91 1.85 -13.90
CA MET A 107 -14.63 0.52 -14.46
C MET A 107 -15.91 -0.20 -14.86
N ARG A 108 -16.97 -0.10 -14.07
CA ARG A 108 -18.26 -0.69 -14.43
C ARG A 108 -18.86 -0.04 -15.67
N ARG A 109 -18.72 1.26 -15.83
CA ARG A 109 -19.27 1.97 -16.99
C ARG A 109 -18.53 1.65 -18.30
N PHE A 110 -17.21 1.53 -18.25
CA PHE A 110 -16.37 1.43 -19.46
C PHE A 110 -15.90 0.02 -19.79
N PHE A 111 -15.65 -0.83 -18.80
CA PHE A 111 -14.99 -2.11 -19.02
C PHE A 111 -15.88 -3.33 -18.78
N PHE A 112 -16.89 -3.24 -17.91
CA PHE A 112 -17.67 -4.40 -17.50
C PHE A 112 -19.16 -4.16 -17.69
N LYS A 113 -19.79 -5.01 -18.50
CA LYS A 113 -21.25 -5.03 -18.63
C LYS A 113 -21.89 -5.54 -17.34
N VAL A 114 -23.10 -5.08 -17.07
CA VAL A 114 -23.88 -5.48 -15.90
C VAL A 114 -24.33 -6.93 -16.07
N ASP A 115 -23.76 -7.85 -15.31
CA ASP A 115 -24.35 -9.16 -15.10
C ASP A 115 -25.35 -9.02 -13.95
N GLU A 116 -26.62 -8.92 -14.27
CA GLU A 116 -27.72 -8.90 -13.29
C GLU A 116 -27.98 -10.33 -12.79
N THR A 117 -27.02 -10.90 -12.06
CA THR A 117 -27.33 -12.10 -11.31
C THR A 117 -28.08 -11.68 -10.04
N PRO A 118 -29.36 -12.11 -9.87
CA PRO A 118 -30.11 -11.79 -8.68
C PRO A 118 -29.38 -12.33 -7.45
N PHE A 119 -29.24 -11.49 -6.43
CA PHE A 119 -28.62 -11.87 -5.18
C PHE A 119 -29.57 -12.77 -4.39
N VAL A 120 -29.46 -14.08 -4.60
CA VAL A 120 -30.15 -15.08 -3.79
C VAL A 120 -29.12 -15.65 -2.82
N MET A 121 -29.14 -15.22 -1.59
CA MET A 121 -28.30 -15.78 -0.53
C MET A 121 -29.20 -16.40 0.55
N GLU A 122 -29.09 -17.70 0.71
CA GLU A 122 -29.65 -18.35 1.89
C GLU A 122 -28.84 -17.89 3.11
N LEU A 123 -29.54 -17.28 4.08
CA LEU A 123 -28.91 -16.83 5.31
C LEU A 123 -28.66 -18.04 6.22
N PRO A 124 -27.40 -18.41 6.43
CA PRO A 124 -27.08 -19.52 7.31
C PRO A 124 -27.55 -19.24 8.74
N PRO A 125 -28.05 -20.27 9.47
CA PRO A 125 -28.45 -20.09 10.86
C PRO A 125 -27.24 -19.69 11.72
N TYR A 126 -27.51 -18.89 12.75
CA TYR A 126 -26.45 -18.55 13.72
C TYR A 126 -25.96 -19.82 14.41
N ARG A 127 -24.69 -20.08 14.31
CA ARG A 127 -24.01 -21.15 15.04
C ARG A 127 -22.87 -20.57 15.87
N MET A 128 -22.76 -21.02 17.11
CA MET A 128 -21.56 -20.73 17.90
C MET A 128 -20.38 -21.53 17.36
N PRO A 129 -19.33 -20.86 16.86
CA PRO A 129 -18.15 -21.55 16.35
C PRO A 129 -17.42 -22.25 17.49
N THR A 130 -17.07 -23.52 17.31
CA THR A 130 -16.21 -24.24 18.26
C THR A 130 -14.77 -23.74 18.13
N ALA A 131 -14.09 -23.49 19.26
CA ALA A 131 -12.71 -23.00 19.29
C ALA A 131 -11.76 -23.87 18.42
N LYS A 132 -11.92 -25.21 18.48
CA LYS A 132 -11.13 -26.14 17.69
C LYS A 132 -11.34 -26.00 16.17
N ALA A 133 -12.58 -25.80 15.72
CA ALA A 133 -12.89 -25.59 14.29
C ALA A 133 -12.34 -24.24 13.82
N THR A 134 -12.54 -23.20 14.60
CA THR A 134 -12.03 -21.85 14.31
C THR A 134 -10.50 -21.83 14.18
N PHE A 135 -9.79 -22.44 15.14
CA PHE A 135 -8.33 -22.51 15.11
C PHE A 135 -7.82 -23.29 13.88
N ARG A 136 -8.44 -24.44 13.59
CA ARG A 136 -8.11 -25.23 12.39
C ARG A 136 -8.35 -24.44 11.09
N HIS A 137 -9.48 -23.74 11.01
CA HIS A 137 -9.80 -22.92 9.83
C HIS A 137 -8.81 -21.76 9.67
N MET A 138 -8.50 -21.06 10.74
CA MET A 138 -7.47 -19.99 10.75
C MET A 138 -6.12 -20.52 10.29
N TRP A 139 -5.68 -21.68 10.83
CA TRP A 139 -4.42 -22.31 10.46
C TRP A 139 -4.36 -22.67 8.98
N ASN A 140 -5.40 -23.30 8.48
CA ASN A 140 -5.50 -23.68 7.05
C ASN A 140 -5.44 -22.45 6.13
N LYS A 141 -6.10 -21.34 6.51
CA LYS A 141 -6.04 -20.08 5.75
C LYS A 141 -4.64 -19.45 5.80
N ALA A 142 -4.02 -19.43 6.98
CA ALA A 142 -2.65 -18.95 7.15
C ALA A 142 -1.64 -19.79 6.35
N GLU A 143 -1.74 -21.11 6.40
CA GLU A 143 -0.90 -22.01 5.61
C GLU A 143 -1.07 -21.79 4.10
N GLN A 144 -2.30 -21.66 3.61
CA GLN A 144 -2.55 -21.35 2.20
C GLN A 144 -1.96 -20.01 1.79
N TYR A 145 -2.03 -19.00 2.65
CA TYR A 145 -1.42 -17.70 2.42
C TYR A 145 0.12 -17.82 2.33
N LEU A 146 0.74 -18.46 3.32
CA LEU A 146 2.20 -18.66 3.36
C LEU A 146 2.70 -19.46 2.16
N ARG A 147 2.04 -20.53 1.79
CA ARG A 147 2.41 -21.35 0.62
C ARG A 147 2.31 -20.58 -0.68
N LYS A 148 1.32 -19.70 -0.84
CA LYS A 148 1.09 -18.96 -2.09
C LYS A 148 1.93 -17.70 -2.22
N MET A 149 2.11 -16.97 -1.11
CA MET A 149 2.68 -15.63 -1.11
C MET A 149 4.03 -15.55 -0.41
N GLY A 150 4.34 -16.48 0.53
CA GLY A 150 5.58 -16.46 1.29
C GLY A 150 6.82 -16.51 0.40
N GLY A 151 6.84 -17.39 -0.59
CA GLY A 151 7.95 -17.47 -1.55
C GLY A 151 8.13 -16.19 -2.37
N VAL A 152 7.02 -15.57 -2.78
CA VAL A 152 7.04 -14.31 -3.55
C VAL A 152 7.59 -13.16 -2.71
N ILE A 153 7.12 -13.04 -1.47
CA ILE A 153 7.56 -11.99 -0.54
C ILE A 153 9.04 -12.18 -0.22
N LEU A 154 9.46 -13.42 0.03
CA LEU A 154 10.86 -13.74 0.32
C LEU A 154 11.76 -13.35 -0.86
N VAL A 155 11.44 -13.77 -2.07
CA VAL A 155 12.23 -13.44 -3.27
C VAL A 155 12.28 -11.92 -3.49
N ALA A 156 11.15 -11.22 -3.38
CA ALA A 156 11.11 -9.77 -3.51
C ALA A 156 11.97 -9.07 -2.44
N SER A 157 11.90 -9.53 -1.18
CA SER A 157 12.71 -8.97 -0.09
C SER A 157 14.22 -9.21 -0.32
N VAL A 158 14.60 -10.38 -0.80
CA VAL A 158 16.02 -10.71 -1.12
C VAL A 158 16.52 -9.83 -2.27
N ILE A 159 15.71 -9.62 -3.31
CA ILE A 159 16.07 -8.74 -4.43
C ILE A 159 16.29 -7.31 -3.94
N VAL A 160 15.34 -6.75 -3.18
CA VAL A 160 15.48 -5.38 -2.67
C VAL A 160 16.63 -5.25 -1.71
N TRP A 161 16.84 -6.24 -0.82
CA TRP A 161 18.01 -6.28 0.04
C TRP A 161 19.30 -6.27 -0.78
N PHE A 162 19.40 -7.10 -1.82
CA PHE A 162 20.57 -7.15 -2.71
C PHE A 162 20.81 -5.80 -3.41
N LEU A 163 19.78 -5.17 -3.95
CA LEU A 163 19.89 -3.86 -4.61
C LEU A 163 20.28 -2.73 -3.63
N SER A 164 19.83 -2.81 -2.38
CA SER A 164 20.18 -1.85 -1.33
C SER A 164 21.59 -2.06 -0.79
N TYR A 165 22.05 -3.32 -0.77
CA TYR A 165 23.34 -3.69 -0.15
C TYR A 165 24.52 -3.49 -1.08
N TYR A 166 24.37 -3.75 -2.38
CA TYR A 166 25.45 -3.66 -3.37
C TYR A 166 25.36 -2.39 -4.23
N PRO A 167 26.51 -1.81 -4.69
CA PRO A 167 27.89 -2.20 -4.41
C PRO A 167 28.37 -1.73 -3.03
N ARG A 168 29.17 -2.55 -2.36
CA ARG A 168 29.73 -2.24 -1.04
C ARG A 168 31.22 -1.88 -1.16
N PRO A 169 31.69 -0.75 -0.58
CA PRO A 169 33.10 -0.43 -0.54
C PRO A 169 33.84 -1.47 0.30
N LYS A 170 35.08 -1.84 -0.13
CA LYS A 170 35.87 -2.91 0.50
C LYS A 170 36.21 -2.67 1.98
N ALA A 171 36.27 -1.42 2.41
CA ALA A 171 36.52 -1.03 3.80
C ALA A 171 35.38 -1.41 4.78
N SER A 172 34.21 -1.75 4.28
CA SER A 172 32.99 -2.00 5.05
C SER A 172 32.82 -3.43 5.54
N TYR A 173 33.79 -4.33 5.27
CA TYR A 173 33.69 -5.74 5.67
C TYR A 173 34.15 -6.00 7.11
N GLU A 174 34.93 -5.09 7.70
CA GLU A 174 35.58 -5.32 9.00
C GLU A 174 34.98 -4.45 10.15
N ARG A 175 34.09 -3.51 9.89
CA ARG A 175 33.55 -2.58 10.91
C ARG A 175 32.09 -2.28 10.67
N GLU A 176 31.35 -2.08 11.76
CA GLU A 176 30.00 -1.47 11.67
C GLU A 176 30.12 -0.07 11.09
N LEU A 177 29.29 0.20 10.07
CA LEU A 177 29.29 1.46 9.35
C LEU A 177 28.70 2.58 10.24
N THR A 178 29.36 3.72 10.25
CA THR A 178 28.78 4.93 10.84
C THR A 178 27.52 5.35 10.07
N PRO A 179 26.57 6.09 10.69
CA PRO A 179 25.36 6.55 10.01
C PRO A 179 25.63 7.29 8.69
N HIS A 180 26.69 8.09 8.64
CA HIS A 180 27.11 8.81 7.43
C HIS A 180 27.59 7.83 6.32
N GLU A 181 28.37 6.83 6.68
CA GLU A 181 28.84 5.79 5.75
C GLU A 181 27.68 4.92 5.23
N GLN A 182 26.67 4.67 6.06
CA GLN A 182 25.47 3.94 5.64
C GLN A 182 24.67 4.73 4.60
N MET A 183 24.55 6.03 4.75
CA MET A 183 23.88 6.90 3.78
C MET A 183 24.67 6.97 2.47
N GLU A 184 26.00 7.14 2.54
CA GLU A 184 26.84 7.15 1.35
C GLU A 184 26.80 5.81 0.61
N GLN A 185 26.83 4.70 1.35
CA GLN A 185 26.61 3.37 0.78
C GLN A 185 25.26 3.27 0.08
N GLN A 186 24.22 3.79 0.71
CA GLN A 186 22.85 3.71 0.15
C GLN A 186 22.68 4.61 -1.08
N SER A 187 23.35 5.78 -1.12
CA SER A 187 23.38 6.64 -2.31
C SER A 187 24.08 5.98 -3.50
N ASN A 188 25.14 5.23 -3.24
CA ASN A 188 25.94 4.52 -4.23
C ASN A 188 25.36 3.13 -4.59
N SER A 189 24.40 2.62 -3.82
CA SER A 189 23.76 1.34 -4.10
C SER A 189 23.01 1.33 -5.43
N TYR A 190 22.73 0.15 -5.97
CA TYR A 190 21.89 0.05 -7.19
C TYR A 190 20.53 0.67 -6.99
N LEU A 191 19.91 0.50 -5.83
CA LEU A 191 18.64 1.10 -5.50
C LEU A 191 18.71 2.64 -5.44
N GLY A 192 19.79 3.18 -4.84
CA GLY A 192 20.03 4.63 -4.80
C GLY A 192 20.22 5.23 -6.19
N LYS A 193 21.00 4.58 -7.07
CA LYS A 193 21.19 5.02 -8.46
C LYS A 193 19.89 5.01 -9.26
N ILE A 194 19.05 3.97 -9.10
CA ILE A 194 17.73 3.92 -9.73
C ILE A 194 16.85 5.04 -9.16
N GLY A 195 16.89 5.28 -7.83
CA GLY A 195 16.18 6.37 -7.19
C GLY A 195 16.56 7.73 -7.77
N GLN A 196 17.85 8.00 -7.91
CA GLN A 196 18.38 9.24 -8.52
C GLN A 196 17.94 9.39 -10.00
N ALA A 197 17.94 8.31 -10.77
CA ALA A 197 17.50 8.32 -12.17
C ALA A 197 16.00 8.59 -12.31
N VAL A 198 15.19 8.17 -11.34
CA VAL A 198 13.72 8.37 -11.33
C VAL A 198 13.33 9.73 -10.71
N THR A 199 14.21 10.32 -9.92
CA THR A 199 13.96 11.61 -9.24
C THR A 199 13.40 12.70 -10.16
N PRO A 200 13.95 12.97 -11.37
CA PRO A 200 13.42 14.02 -12.22
C PRO A 200 11.94 13.83 -12.62
N LEU A 201 11.42 12.60 -12.55
CA LEU A 201 10.02 12.33 -12.83
C LEU A 201 9.08 12.73 -11.66
N VAL A 202 9.58 12.71 -10.43
CA VAL A 202 8.82 12.99 -9.21
C VAL A 202 9.22 14.33 -8.56
N GLU A 203 10.23 15.00 -9.08
CA GLU A 203 10.69 16.32 -8.66
C GLU A 203 9.57 17.39 -8.67
N PRO A 204 8.65 17.41 -9.67
CA PRO A 204 7.51 18.35 -9.67
C PRO A 204 6.63 18.27 -8.42
N LEU A 205 6.67 17.15 -7.68
CA LEU A 205 5.94 16.95 -6.43
C LEU A 205 6.69 17.42 -5.19
N GLY A 206 7.93 17.87 -5.37
CA GLY A 206 8.83 18.25 -4.30
C GLY A 206 9.55 17.06 -3.65
N PHE A 207 9.63 15.89 -4.32
CA PHE A 207 10.33 14.72 -3.79
C PHE A 207 11.79 14.73 -4.20
N ASN A 208 12.68 14.59 -3.24
CA ASN A 208 14.10 14.43 -3.45
C ASN A 208 14.47 12.94 -3.70
N TRP A 209 15.74 12.68 -4.04
CA TRP A 209 16.20 11.33 -4.30
C TRP A 209 16.08 10.39 -3.09
N LYS A 210 16.21 10.92 -1.85
CA LYS A 210 16.05 10.14 -0.60
C LYS A 210 14.62 9.59 -0.49
N VAL A 211 13.64 10.45 -0.74
CA VAL A 211 12.21 10.10 -0.76
C VAL A 211 11.91 9.11 -1.88
N THR A 212 12.45 9.35 -3.07
CA THR A 212 12.26 8.47 -4.25
C THR A 212 12.84 7.08 -4.00
N THR A 213 14.05 6.99 -3.42
CA THR A 213 14.67 5.71 -3.07
C THR A 213 13.86 4.96 -2.03
N SER A 214 13.32 5.66 -1.02
CA SER A 214 12.46 5.03 -0.01
C SER A 214 11.14 4.53 -0.59
N LEU A 215 10.54 5.25 -1.54
CA LEU A 215 9.35 4.80 -2.26
C LEU A 215 9.63 3.54 -3.11
N LEU A 216 10.78 3.47 -3.75
CA LEU A 216 11.20 2.28 -4.51
C LEU A 216 11.38 1.07 -3.59
N SER A 217 12.01 1.22 -2.40
CA SER A 217 12.08 0.14 -1.42
C SER A 217 10.70 -0.30 -0.96
N GLY A 218 9.76 0.65 -0.81
CA GLY A 218 8.36 0.41 -0.46
C GLY A 218 7.55 -0.37 -1.49
N THR A 219 8.04 -0.55 -2.71
CA THR A 219 7.38 -1.42 -3.70
C THR A 219 7.43 -2.89 -3.29
N ALA A 220 8.48 -3.34 -2.61
CA ALA A 220 8.54 -4.69 -2.06
C ALA A 220 7.64 -4.85 -0.84
N ALA A 221 7.82 -4.00 0.15
CA ALA A 221 7.01 -3.95 1.36
C ALA A 221 6.91 -2.50 1.85
N LYS A 222 5.70 -2.02 2.07
CA LYS A 222 5.45 -0.59 2.38
C LYS A 222 6.05 -0.15 3.72
N GLU A 223 6.25 -1.07 4.63
CA GLU A 223 6.95 -0.83 5.90
C GLU A 223 8.41 -0.38 5.69
N LEU A 224 9.04 -0.82 4.61
CA LEU A 224 10.44 -0.46 4.31
C LEU A 224 10.61 1.04 3.99
N VAL A 225 9.54 1.73 3.59
CA VAL A 225 9.59 3.18 3.33
C VAL A 225 10.10 3.94 4.55
N VAL A 226 9.51 3.69 5.73
CA VAL A 226 9.89 4.38 6.97
C VAL A 226 11.29 3.98 7.41
N SER A 227 11.62 2.69 7.32
CA SER A 227 12.96 2.20 7.65
C SER A 227 14.04 2.83 6.77
N THR A 228 13.81 2.88 5.45
CA THR A 228 14.74 3.49 4.50
C THR A 228 14.86 5.00 4.70
N LEU A 229 13.74 5.70 4.96
CA LEU A 229 13.77 7.11 5.34
C LEU A 229 14.60 7.31 6.62
N GLY A 230 14.41 6.44 7.63
CA GLY A 230 15.19 6.47 8.85
C GLY A 230 16.69 6.42 8.59
N VAL A 231 17.14 5.51 7.75
CA VAL A 231 18.55 5.37 7.38
C VAL A 231 19.06 6.59 6.58
N LEU A 232 18.29 7.06 5.60
CA LEU A 232 18.69 8.17 4.71
C LEU A 232 18.69 9.54 5.40
N TYR A 233 17.95 9.71 6.50
CA TYR A 233 17.92 10.93 7.31
C TYR A 233 18.71 10.80 8.63
N SER A 234 19.39 9.68 8.88
CA SER A 234 20.30 9.49 10.04
C SER A 234 21.63 10.23 9.92
N GLU A 235 21.75 11.18 9.01
CA GLU A 235 22.97 11.80 8.52
C GLU A 235 23.74 12.68 9.54
N SER A 236 23.11 13.10 10.60
CA SER A 236 23.70 14.12 11.49
C SER A 236 24.03 13.54 12.85
N ASP A 237 25.34 13.56 13.12
CA ASP A 237 26.02 13.65 14.41
C ASP A 237 25.35 13.11 15.69
N ALA A 238 26.12 12.28 16.39
CA ALA A 238 26.28 12.13 17.84
C ALA A 238 25.08 12.23 18.82
N ASP A 239 23.96 12.83 18.45
CA ASP A 239 22.76 12.90 19.28
C ASP A 239 21.74 11.82 18.88
N GLU A 240 21.91 10.62 19.46
CA GLU A 240 20.95 9.49 19.38
C GLU A 240 19.53 9.86 19.89
N THR A 241 19.35 11.06 20.41
CA THR A 241 18.11 11.54 21.04
C THR A 241 17.14 12.25 20.08
N ILE A 242 17.59 12.64 18.88
CA ILE A 242 16.75 13.35 17.92
C ILE A 242 15.90 12.33 17.14
N SER A 243 14.58 12.37 17.32
CA SER A 243 13.65 11.50 16.63
C SER A 243 13.64 11.76 15.11
N LEU A 244 13.37 10.73 14.30
CA LEU A 244 13.24 10.83 12.83
C LEU A 244 12.29 11.98 12.42
N SER A 245 11.23 12.22 13.19
CA SER A 245 10.27 13.30 12.98
C SER A 245 10.92 14.68 13.00
N GLN A 246 11.84 14.91 13.92
CA GLN A 246 12.56 16.18 14.01
C GLN A 246 13.58 16.33 12.88
N LYS A 247 14.27 15.26 12.48
CA LYS A 247 15.24 15.27 11.39
C LYS A 247 14.60 15.59 10.03
N ILE A 248 13.42 15.07 9.77
CA ILE A 248 12.65 15.33 8.53
C ILE A 248 12.19 16.79 8.42
N SER A 249 11.95 17.45 9.55
CA SER A 249 11.50 18.85 9.58
C SER A 249 12.64 19.87 9.55
N GLN A 250 13.90 19.45 9.74
CA GLN A 250 15.05 20.34 9.68
C GLN A 250 15.38 20.76 8.24
N PRO A 251 15.89 22.01 8.05
CA PRO A 251 16.37 22.43 6.74
C PRO A 251 17.58 21.60 6.32
N ASN A 252 17.59 21.20 5.06
CA ASN A 252 18.69 20.49 4.46
C ASN A 252 19.96 21.35 4.50
N PRO A 253 21.09 20.87 5.03
CA PRO A 253 22.32 21.65 5.14
C PRO A 253 22.89 22.12 3.80
N VAL A 254 22.51 21.46 2.69
CA VAL A 254 22.99 21.80 1.34
C VAL A 254 22.10 22.83 0.64
N THR A 255 20.78 22.73 0.79
CA THR A 255 19.81 23.59 0.09
C THR A 255 19.21 24.70 0.96
N GLY A 256 19.37 24.63 2.28
CA GLY A 256 18.78 25.57 3.24
C GLY A 256 17.25 25.50 3.36
N ILE A 257 16.60 24.62 2.58
CA ILE A 257 15.15 24.45 2.56
C ILE A 257 14.81 23.09 3.19
N PRO A 258 13.76 22.98 4.03
CA PRO A 258 13.37 21.68 4.56
C PRO A 258 12.88 20.76 3.42
N ASP A 259 13.36 19.53 3.42
CA ASP A 259 12.98 18.53 2.42
C ASP A 259 11.47 18.21 2.45
N PHE A 260 10.84 18.37 3.61
CA PHE A 260 9.40 18.22 3.78
C PHE A 260 8.79 19.51 4.33
N THR A 261 7.91 20.10 3.54
CA THR A 261 6.95 21.10 4.01
C THR A 261 5.62 20.41 4.35
N PRO A 262 4.71 21.02 5.11
CA PRO A 262 3.39 20.42 5.38
C PRO A 262 2.63 20.01 4.10
N LEU A 263 2.78 20.80 3.03
CA LEU A 263 2.15 20.53 1.74
C LEU A 263 2.80 19.31 1.05
N VAL A 264 4.14 19.23 1.06
CA VAL A 264 4.87 18.07 0.51
C VAL A 264 4.56 16.81 1.32
N ALA A 265 4.44 16.92 2.64
CA ALA A 265 4.06 15.78 3.50
C ALA A 265 2.65 15.28 3.17
N LEU A 266 1.68 16.19 2.95
CA LEU A 266 0.33 15.81 2.53
C LEU A 266 0.34 15.17 1.14
N SER A 267 1.06 15.78 0.18
CA SER A 267 1.25 15.22 -1.17
C SER A 267 1.86 13.83 -1.12
N PHE A 268 2.86 13.62 -0.27
CA PHE A 268 3.50 12.32 -0.10
C PHE A 268 2.55 11.28 0.49
N MET A 269 1.72 11.63 1.49
CA MET A 269 0.72 10.71 2.05
C MET A 269 -0.33 10.30 1.01
N VAL A 270 -0.83 11.26 0.21
CA VAL A 270 -1.76 10.98 -0.89
C VAL A 270 -1.07 10.16 -1.98
N PHE A 271 0.19 10.47 -2.29
CA PHE A 271 0.98 9.67 -3.23
C PHE A 271 1.11 8.22 -2.76
N VAL A 272 1.50 8.00 -1.50
CA VAL A 272 1.63 6.65 -0.91
C VAL A 272 0.30 5.88 -0.91
N LEU A 273 -0.82 6.60 -0.86
CA LEU A 273 -2.14 6.01 -1.00
C LEU A 273 -2.42 5.51 -2.43
N LEU A 274 -2.10 6.31 -3.43
CA LEU A 274 -2.47 6.06 -4.83
C LEU A 274 -1.40 5.32 -5.64
N TYR A 275 -0.12 5.43 -5.23
CA TYR A 275 0.98 4.87 -6.00
C TYR A 275 0.95 3.33 -6.02
N PHE A 276 1.89 2.78 -6.74
CA PHE A 276 2.11 1.35 -6.99
C PHE A 276 1.77 0.46 -5.77
N PRO A 277 0.87 -0.51 -5.91
CA PRO A 277 0.63 -1.49 -4.86
C PRO A 277 1.89 -2.35 -4.65
N CYS A 278 2.07 -2.93 -3.46
CA CYS A 278 3.22 -3.80 -3.21
C CYS A 278 3.23 -4.98 -4.20
N ILE A 279 4.43 -5.47 -4.54
CA ILE A 279 4.63 -6.58 -5.50
C ILE A 279 3.74 -7.79 -5.17
N ALA A 280 3.61 -8.10 -3.88
CA ALA A 280 2.72 -9.17 -3.42
C ALA A 280 1.25 -8.96 -3.84
N SER A 281 0.75 -7.73 -3.75
CA SER A 281 -0.61 -7.40 -4.20
C SER A 281 -0.77 -7.53 -5.71
N VAL A 282 0.22 -7.08 -6.50
CA VAL A 282 0.19 -7.20 -7.97
C VAL A 282 0.16 -8.67 -8.40
N ILE A 283 0.96 -9.51 -7.76
CA ILE A 283 0.98 -10.95 -8.04
C ILE A 283 -0.33 -11.61 -7.59
N ALA A 284 -0.90 -11.18 -6.47
CA ALA A 284 -2.21 -11.65 -6.03
C ALA A 284 -3.30 -11.28 -7.06
N VAL A 285 -3.30 -10.04 -7.56
CA VAL A 285 -4.20 -9.60 -8.64
C VAL A 285 -4.03 -10.48 -9.88
N ALA A 286 -2.80 -10.67 -10.36
CA ALA A 286 -2.53 -11.49 -11.55
C ALA A 286 -3.03 -12.93 -11.39
N LYS A 287 -2.80 -13.55 -10.23
CA LYS A 287 -3.23 -14.91 -9.92
C LYS A 287 -4.75 -15.04 -9.78
N GLU A 288 -5.40 -14.11 -9.07
CA GLU A 288 -6.84 -14.20 -8.81
C GLU A 288 -7.69 -13.72 -9.98
N ALA A 289 -7.19 -12.78 -10.79
CA ALA A 289 -7.84 -12.37 -12.04
C ALA A 289 -7.58 -13.35 -13.21
N GLY A 290 -6.66 -14.31 -13.03
CA GLY A 290 -6.35 -15.35 -14.01
C GLY A 290 -5.48 -14.90 -15.19
N SER A 291 -4.89 -13.71 -15.15
CA SER A 291 -3.98 -13.22 -16.20
C SER A 291 -3.03 -12.15 -15.68
N TRP A 292 -1.77 -12.22 -16.09
CA TRP A 292 -0.76 -11.18 -15.84
C TRP A 292 -1.12 -9.81 -16.42
N LYS A 293 -1.96 -9.77 -17.45
CA LYS A 293 -2.48 -8.52 -18.03
C LYS A 293 -3.22 -7.67 -16.99
N TRP A 294 -3.96 -8.28 -16.08
CA TRP A 294 -4.66 -7.57 -15.00
C TRP A 294 -3.70 -7.02 -13.94
N GLY A 295 -2.62 -7.74 -13.64
CA GLY A 295 -1.55 -7.22 -12.77
C GLY A 295 -0.87 -6.00 -13.41
N ALA A 296 -0.47 -6.09 -14.68
CA ALA A 296 0.09 -4.97 -15.43
C ALA A 296 -0.90 -3.79 -15.55
N PHE A 297 -2.17 -4.07 -15.81
CA PHE A 297 -3.23 -3.06 -15.85
C PHE A 297 -3.38 -2.33 -14.52
N THR A 298 -3.30 -3.06 -13.38
CA THR A 298 -3.36 -2.47 -12.04
C THR A 298 -2.22 -1.49 -11.82
N VAL A 299 -1.01 -1.84 -12.23
CA VAL A 299 0.14 -0.95 -12.15
C VAL A 299 -0.07 0.29 -13.01
N LEU A 300 -0.45 0.08 -14.28
CA LEU A 300 -0.60 1.16 -15.25
C LEU A 300 -1.67 2.17 -14.83
N TYR A 301 -2.86 1.73 -14.42
CA TYR A 301 -3.92 2.67 -14.08
C TYR A 301 -3.65 3.40 -12.75
N ASN A 302 -2.98 2.76 -11.78
CA ASN A 302 -2.53 3.46 -10.56
C ASN A 302 -1.51 4.56 -10.91
N CYS A 303 -0.57 4.27 -11.82
CA CYS A 303 0.35 5.29 -12.33
C CYS A 303 -0.38 6.42 -13.07
N LEU A 304 -1.37 6.09 -13.92
CA LEU A 304 -2.15 7.10 -14.67
C LEU A 304 -2.98 8.01 -13.75
N LEU A 305 -3.58 7.48 -12.70
CA LEU A 305 -4.32 8.30 -11.72
C LEU A 305 -3.42 9.32 -11.04
N TYR A 306 -2.12 9.01 -10.97
CA TYR A 306 -1.13 9.89 -10.38
C TYR A 306 -0.57 10.93 -11.37
N THR A 307 -0.46 10.62 -12.66
CA THR A 307 0.06 11.53 -13.69
C THR A 307 -0.97 12.57 -14.18
N SER A 308 -2.11 12.70 -13.49
CA SER A 308 -3.04 13.81 -13.73
C SER A 308 -2.34 15.14 -13.45
N PRO A 309 -2.46 16.16 -14.34
CA PRO A 309 -1.64 17.37 -14.29
C PRO A 309 -1.73 18.09 -12.95
N SER A 310 -0.55 18.42 -12.42
CA SER A 310 -0.40 19.24 -11.22
C SER A 310 -1.02 20.62 -11.46
N PRO A 311 -1.72 21.22 -10.48
CA PRO A 311 -2.25 22.59 -10.59
C PRO A 311 -1.18 23.69 -10.68
N ARG A 312 0.09 23.34 -10.88
CA ARG A 312 1.19 24.30 -11.10
C ARG A 312 1.49 24.58 -12.59
N ASP A 313 0.79 23.92 -13.51
CA ASP A 313 0.97 24.12 -14.95
C ASP A 313 -0.08 25.07 -15.55
N THR A 314 -0.77 25.84 -14.70
CA THR A 314 -1.66 26.96 -15.10
C THR A 314 -1.24 28.25 -14.45
#